data_7ddf8d0b479625db24147430425e0cc6
#
_entry.id   7ddf8d0b479625db24147430425e0cc6
#
_cell.length_a   1.000
_cell.length_b   1.000
_cell.length_c   1.000
_cell.angle_alpha   90.00
_cell.angle_beta   90.00
_cell.angle_gamma   90.00
#
_symmetry.space_group_name_H-M   'P 1'
#
loop_
_entity.id
_entity.type
_entity.pdbx_description
1 polymer ?
#
loop_
_entity_poly.entity_id
_entity_poly.type
_entity_poly.pdbx_seq_one_letter_code
_entity_poly.pdbx_strand_id
1 'polypeptide(L)'
;KHGMFFENYYYPNYLKNHHISLHHIPQNGIGFSSYYNTPCVVTIHDLIPYIMPETVGAGYLERFLADMPYIIKNSTGIITVSEYSKQDIMRFFPSFPSEKIYVTPLAANSNFKPLPKESCTDYLKQKYKIDFPFVLYVGGFSKRKNVKELILSFKEISSSLKKEYKLIILGSLRDEGQKLQQLCKDLFIDDKVFFTGFVPDEDLPFFYNAAGLYVYPSLYEGFGLPILEAMSCKTPVITTNCSSIPE
;
A
#
# COMPACT_ATOMS: atom_id res chain seq x y z
N LYS A 1 -17.28 9.63 -20.05
CA LYS A 1 -17.89 9.05 -21.28
C LYS A 1 -16.90 8.22 -22.10
N HIS A 2 -15.60 8.59 -22.22
CA HIS A 2 -14.62 7.82 -23.01
C HIS A 2 -14.27 6.47 -22.35
N GLY A 3 -14.12 6.38 -21.03
CA GLY A 3 -13.84 5.13 -20.32
C GLY A 3 -14.91 4.06 -20.55
N MET A 4 -16.19 4.41 -20.41
CA MET A 4 -17.31 3.51 -20.65
C MET A 4 -17.38 2.96 -22.11
N PHE A 5 -16.99 3.76 -23.09
CA PHE A 5 -16.92 3.31 -24.46
C PHE A 5 -15.82 2.26 -24.66
N PHE A 6 -14.63 2.51 -24.08
CA PHE A 6 -13.52 1.56 -24.14
C PHE A 6 -13.88 0.26 -23.43
N GLU A 7 -14.37 0.32 -22.19
CA GLU A 7 -14.67 -0.84 -21.37
C GLU A 7 -15.81 -1.69 -21.95
N ASN A 8 -16.89 -1.07 -22.44
CA ASN A 8 -18.11 -1.77 -22.82
C ASN A 8 -18.24 -2.05 -24.32
N TYR A 9 -17.43 -1.42 -25.16
CA TYR A 9 -17.54 -1.56 -26.60
C TYR A 9 -16.22 -1.93 -27.28
N TYR A 10 -15.19 -1.13 -27.07
CA TYR A 10 -13.92 -1.32 -27.76
C TYR A 10 -13.22 -2.61 -27.32
N TYR A 11 -12.99 -2.80 -26.02
CA TYR A 11 -12.28 -3.98 -25.51
C TYR A 11 -12.99 -5.31 -25.79
N PRO A 12 -14.31 -5.47 -25.56
CA PRO A 12 -14.99 -6.71 -25.89
C PRO A 12 -14.84 -7.10 -27.36
N ASN A 13 -14.99 -6.13 -28.27
CA ASN A 13 -14.79 -6.37 -29.71
C ASN A 13 -13.35 -6.69 -30.06
N TYR A 14 -12.39 -6.01 -29.45
CA TYR A 14 -10.97 -6.29 -29.62
C TYR A 14 -10.62 -7.72 -29.22
N LEU A 15 -11.04 -8.15 -28.02
CA LEU A 15 -10.80 -9.51 -27.51
C LEU A 15 -11.38 -10.57 -28.44
N LYS A 16 -12.60 -10.36 -28.93
CA LYS A 16 -13.27 -11.25 -29.87
C LYS A 16 -12.54 -11.33 -31.22
N ASN A 17 -12.21 -10.18 -31.79
CA ASN A 17 -11.61 -10.11 -33.14
C ASN A 17 -10.16 -10.65 -33.19
N HIS A 18 -9.47 -10.65 -32.06
CA HIS A 18 -8.09 -11.15 -31.92
C HIS A 18 -8.02 -12.56 -31.32
N HIS A 19 -9.17 -13.23 -31.18
CA HIS A 19 -9.27 -14.62 -30.66
C HIS A 19 -8.55 -14.79 -29.29
N ILE A 20 -8.67 -13.78 -28.39
CA ILE A 20 -8.07 -13.83 -27.06
C ILE A 20 -8.80 -14.89 -26.23
N SER A 21 -8.07 -15.88 -25.73
CA SER A 21 -8.61 -17.00 -24.97
C SER A 21 -8.81 -16.71 -23.49
N LEU A 22 -8.05 -15.75 -22.93
CA LEU A 22 -8.13 -15.33 -21.54
C LEU A 22 -7.78 -13.85 -21.40
N HIS A 23 -8.57 -13.13 -20.63
CA HIS A 23 -8.32 -11.72 -20.29
C HIS A 23 -8.01 -11.60 -18.79
N HIS A 24 -6.97 -10.84 -18.44
CA HIS A 24 -6.62 -10.57 -17.05
C HIS A 24 -6.81 -9.09 -16.73
N ILE A 25 -7.54 -8.81 -15.64
CA ILE A 25 -7.73 -7.47 -15.09
C ILE A 25 -6.94 -7.37 -13.77
N PRO A 26 -5.80 -6.66 -13.73
CA PRO A 26 -4.85 -6.76 -12.63
C PRO A 26 -5.17 -5.86 -11.42
N GLN A 27 -6.22 -5.03 -11.46
CA GLN A 27 -6.47 -4.03 -10.42
C GLN A 27 -7.91 -4.02 -9.93
N ASN A 28 -8.22 -4.87 -8.94
CA ASN A 28 -9.51 -4.95 -8.23
C ASN A 28 -10.74 -4.94 -9.18
N GLY A 29 -10.59 -5.49 -10.39
CA GLY A 29 -11.66 -5.54 -11.39
C GLY A 29 -12.00 -4.22 -12.05
N ILE A 30 -11.20 -3.16 -11.88
CA ILE A 30 -11.40 -1.88 -12.59
C ILE A 30 -11.36 -2.12 -14.09
N GLY A 31 -12.46 -1.76 -14.79
CA GLY A 31 -12.62 -2.00 -16.22
C GLY A 31 -13.30 -3.35 -16.55
N PHE A 32 -13.79 -4.09 -15.56
CA PHE A 32 -14.60 -5.29 -15.82
C PHE A 32 -15.89 -4.92 -16.53
N SER A 33 -16.20 -5.61 -17.65
CA SER A 33 -17.37 -5.33 -18.47
C SER A 33 -18.31 -6.54 -18.56
N SER A 34 -19.60 -6.27 -18.51
CA SER A 34 -20.65 -7.27 -18.73
C SER A 34 -20.71 -7.81 -20.18
N TYR A 35 -20.02 -7.16 -21.09
CA TYR A 35 -20.00 -7.54 -22.52
C TYR A 35 -18.83 -8.46 -22.89
N TYR A 36 -18.01 -8.88 -21.93
CA TYR A 36 -16.95 -9.85 -22.20
C TYR A 36 -17.53 -11.25 -22.45
N ASN A 37 -17.24 -11.78 -23.63
CA ASN A 37 -17.46 -13.19 -23.96
C ASN A 37 -16.18 -14.04 -23.75
N THR A 38 -15.06 -13.40 -23.45
CA THR A 38 -13.78 -14.04 -23.17
C THR A 38 -13.68 -14.34 -21.67
N PRO A 39 -13.25 -15.54 -21.26
CA PRO A 39 -12.96 -15.84 -19.87
C PRO A 39 -12.07 -14.77 -19.25
N CYS A 40 -12.42 -14.30 -18.05
CA CYS A 40 -11.73 -13.21 -17.38
C CYS A 40 -11.24 -13.64 -16.00
N VAL A 41 -9.95 -13.45 -15.74
CA VAL A 41 -9.34 -13.55 -14.41
C VAL A 41 -9.12 -12.16 -13.86
N VAL A 42 -9.38 -11.96 -12.57
CA VAL A 42 -9.27 -10.66 -11.90
C VAL A 42 -8.27 -10.77 -10.76
N THR A 43 -7.35 -9.82 -10.63
CA THR A 43 -6.58 -9.69 -9.38
C THR A 43 -7.34 -8.80 -8.41
N ILE A 44 -7.61 -9.32 -7.22
CA ILE A 44 -8.17 -8.60 -6.07
C ILE A 44 -7.07 -8.50 -5.03
N HIS A 45 -6.53 -7.29 -4.84
CA HIS A 45 -5.43 -7.04 -3.91
C HIS A 45 -5.88 -7.06 -2.45
N ASP A 46 -7.06 -6.51 -2.19
CA ASP A 46 -7.68 -6.46 -0.87
C ASP A 46 -9.19 -6.16 -0.97
N LEU A 47 -9.86 -6.32 0.15
CA LEU A 47 -11.25 -5.93 0.35
C LEU A 47 -11.39 -4.84 1.43
N ILE A 48 -10.41 -3.93 1.53
CA ILE A 48 -10.41 -2.81 2.48
C ILE A 48 -11.74 -2.04 2.49
N PRO A 49 -12.39 -1.74 1.33
CA PRO A 49 -13.69 -1.07 1.33
C PRO A 49 -14.81 -1.83 2.06
N TYR A 50 -14.72 -3.16 2.16
CA TYR A 50 -15.67 -3.97 2.94
C TYR A 50 -15.33 -4.03 4.43
N ILE A 51 -14.04 -3.92 4.78
CA ILE A 51 -13.53 -4.15 6.13
C ILE A 51 -13.40 -2.86 6.91
N MET A 52 -12.90 -1.81 6.26
CA MET A 52 -12.64 -0.49 6.85
C MET A 52 -13.15 0.63 5.92
N PRO A 53 -14.47 0.69 5.65
CA PRO A 53 -15.07 1.62 4.68
C PRO A 53 -14.76 3.09 4.97
N GLU A 54 -14.60 3.45 6.25
CA GLU A 54 -14.28 4.81 6.70
C GLU A 54 -12.86 5.26 6.33
N THR A 55 -12.02 4.36 5.83
CA THR A 55 -10.62 4.67 5.47
C THR A 55 -10.41 4.94 3.99
N VAL A 56 -11.47 4.83 3.21
CA VAL A 56 -11.46 5.06 1.75
C VAL A 56 -12.38 6.23 1.37
N GLY A 57 -12.12 6.84 0.22
CA GLY A 57 -12.97 7.94 -0.27
C GLY A 57 -14.37 7.46 -0.66
N ALA A 58 -15.42 8.24 -0.32
CA ALA A 58 -16.82 7.88 -0.49
C ALA A 58 -17.17 7.42 -1.92
N GLY A 59 -16.79 8.18 -2.94
CA GLY A 59 -17.09 7.80 -4.33
C GLY A 59 -16.39 6.52 -4.81
N TYR A 60 -15.19 6.22 -4.28
CA TYR A 60 -14.52 4.94 -4.52
C TYR A 60 -15.25 3.80 -3.80
N LEU A 61 -15.63 4.03 -2.54
CA LEU A 61 -16.38 3.05 -1.73
C LEU A 61 -17.67 2.63 -2.42
N GLU A 62 -18.52 3.59 -2.79
CA GLU A 62 -19.80 3.34 -3.45
C GLU A 62 -19.61 2.48 -4.72
N ARG A 63 -18.67 2.86 -5.56
CA ARG A 63 -18.37 2.13 -6.80
C ARG A 63 -17.85 0.73 -6.50
N PHE A 64 -16.91 0.59 -5.57
CA PHE A 64 -16.32 -0.70 -5.22
C PHE A 64 -17.38 -1.68 -4.69
N LEU A 65 -18.25 -1.22 -3.78
CA LEU A 65 -19.32 -2.04 -3.21
C LEU A 65 -20.38 -2.43 -4.26
N ALA A 66 -20.66 -1.56 -5.22
CA ALA A 66 -21.60 -1.84 -6.31
C ALA A 66 -21.03 -2.84 -7.32
N ASP A 67 -19.77 -2.69 -7.72
CA ASP A 67 -19.17 -3.44 -8.81
C ASP A 67 -18.63 -4.82 -8.37
N MET A 68 -18.07 -4.93 -7.16
CA MET A 68 -17.35 -6.12 -6.70
C MET A 68 -18.18 -7.41 -6.72
N PRO A 69 -19.47 -7.43 -6.27
CA PRO A 69 -20.28 -8.65 -6.35
C PRO A 69 -20.46 -9.15 -7.78
N TYR A 70 -20.63 -8.22 -8.71
CA TYR A 70 -20.75 -8.55 -10.15
C TYR A 70 -19.43 -9.07 -10.73
N ILE A 71 -18.31 -8.40 -10.42
CA ILE A 71 -16.97 -8.78 -10.86
C ILE A 71 -16.64 -10.21 -10.40
N ILE A 72 -16.82 -10.50 -9.11
CA ILE A 72 -16.53 -11.82 -8.55
C ILE A 72 -17.42 -12.89 -9.18
N LYS A 73 -18.72 -12.66 -9.24
CA LYS A 73 -19.67 -13.62 -9.80
C LYS A 73 -19.34 -14.01 -11.25
N ASN A 74 -18.84 -13.07 -12.03
CA ASN A 74 -18.61 -13.26 -13.48
C ASN A 74 -17.14 -13.53 -13.83
N SER A 75 -16.25 -13.57 -12.86
CA SER A 75 -14.84 -13.94 -13.05
C SER A 75 -14.71 -15.46 -13.21
N THR A 76 -13.85 -15.89 -14.12
CA THR A 76 -13.50 -17.32 -14.29
C THR A 76 -12.56 -17.80 -13.18
N GLY A 77 -11.73 -16.91 -12.65
CA GLY A 77 -10.81 -17.12 -11.53
C GLY A 77 -10.40 -15.81 -10.90
N ILE A 78 -9.93 -15.88 -9.67
CA ILE A 78 -9.44 -14.72 -8.91
C ILE A 78 -7.98 -14.98 -8.55
N ILE A 79 -7.13 -13.99 -8.76
CA ILE A 79 -5.79 -13.92 -8.20
C ILE A 79 -5.83 -12.97 -7.01
N THR A 80 -5.16 -13.32 -5.92
CA THR A 80 -5.00 -12.42 -4.78
C THR A 80 -3.57 -12.49 -4.25
N VAL A 81 -3.19 -11.56 -3.38
CA VAL A 81 -1.77 -11.33 -3.03
C VAL A 81 -1.37 -11.98 -1.71
N SER A 82 -2.32 -12.50 -0.92
CA SER A 82 -2.07 -13.13 0.37
C SER A 82 -3.14 -14.18 0.70
N GLU A 83 -2.82 -15.12 1.58
CA GLU A 83 -3.79 -16.07 2.12
C GLU A 83 -4.88 -15.33 2.92
N TYR A 84 -4.51 -14.26 3.62
CA TYR A 84 -5.45 -13.43 4.35
C TYR A 84 -6.49 -12.78 3.42
N SER A 85 -6.04 -12.18 2.32
CA SER A 85 -6.96 -11.61 1.31
C SER A 85 -7.84 -12.69 0.67
N LYS A 86 -7.33 -13.92 0.47
CA LYS A 86 -8.14 -15.06 0.03
C LYS A 86 -9.23 -15.40 1.05
N GLN A 87 -8.90 -15.43 2.34
CA GLN A 87 -9.89 -15.68 3.40
C GLN A 87 -10.98 -14.59 3.42
N ASP A 88 -10.60 -13.32 3.22
CA ASP A 88 -11.58 -12.24 3.12
C ASP A 88 -12.48 -12.38 1.91
N ILE A 89 -11.93 -12.74 0.74
CA ILE A 89 -12.75 -13.03 -0.45
C ILE A 89 -13.75 -14.15 -0.16
N MET A 90 -13.32 -15.23 0.44
CA MET A 90 -14.19 -16.35 0.81
C MET A 90 -15.24 -15.95 1.85
N ARG A 91 -14.90 -15.08 2.80
CA ARG A 91 -15.81 -14.57 3.82
C ARG A 91 -16.92 -13.70 3.24
N PHE A 92 -16.59 -12.77 2.38
CA PHE A 92 -17.56 -11.83 1.80
C PHE A 92 -18.31 -12.38 0.59
N PHE A 93 -17.69 -13.35 -0.12
CA PHE A 93 -18.23 -13.96 -1.34
C PHE A 93 -18.19 -15.50 -1.26
N PRO A 94 -18.88 -16.12 -0.29
CA PRO A 94 -18.78 -17.56 -0.03
C PRO A 94 -19.32 -18.44 -1.17
N SER A 95 -20.04 -17.87 -2.13
CA SER A 95 -20.53 -18.58 -3.32
C SER A 95 -19.47 -18.75 -4.41
N PHE A 96 -18.32 -18.04 -4.33
CA PHE A 96 -17.25 -18.21 -5.30
C PHE A 96 -16.38 -19.42 -4.92
N PRO A 97 -16.06 -20.33 -5.86
CA PRO A 97 -15.29 -21.54 -5.54
C PRO A 97 -13.87 -21.23 -5.06
N SER A 98 -13.53 -21.70 -3.87
CA SER A 98 -12.22 -21.43 -3.24
C SER A 98 -11.03 -21.98 -4.04
N GLU A 99 -11.23 -23.05 -4.80
CA GLU A 99 -10.25 -23.66 -5.69
C GLU A 99 -9.94 -22.80 -6.94
N LYS A 100 -10.76 -21.78 -7.19
CA LYS A 100 -10.55 -20.78 -8.25
C LYS A 100 -9.95 -19.48 -7.73
N ILE A 101 -9.55 -19.42 -6.46
CA ILE A 101 -8.84 -18.29 -5.86
C ILE A 101 -7.37 -18.68 -5.69
N TYR A 102 -6.51 -18.05 -6.47
CA TYR A 102 -5.07 -18.33 -6.54
C TYR A 102 -4.30 -17.25 -5.78
N VAL A 103 -3.47 -17.65 -4.83
CA VAL A 103 -2.61 -16.71 -4.09
C VAL A 103 -1.27 -16.58 -4.80
N THR A 104 -0.90 -15.35 -5.14
CA THR A 104 0.38 -15.00 -5.76
C THR A 104 1.03 -13.88 -4.94
N PRO A 105 1.87 -14.20 -3.96
CA PRO A 105 2.54 -13.19 -3.15
C PRO A 105 3.36 -12.22 -3.99
N LEU A 106 3.40 -10.97 -3.55
CA LEU A 106 4.21 -9.93 -4.17
C LEU A 106 5.66 -9.99 -3.67
N ALA A 107 6.55 -9.33 -4.39
CA ALA A 107 7.95 -9.15 -4.00
C ALA A 107 8.35 -7.68 -4.15
N ALA A 108 9.33 -7.24 -3.37
CA ALA A 108 9.93 -5.93 -3.56
C ALA A 108 10.61 -5.85 -4.93
N ASN A 109 10.58 -4.67 -5.53
CA ASN A 109 11.28 -4.42 -6.79
C ASN A 109 12.80 -4.59 -6.58
N SER A 110 13.51 -5.05 -7.61
CA SER A 110 14.96 -5.29 -7.59
C SER A 110 15.81 -4.04 -7.27
N ASN A 111 15.23 -2.85 -7.35
CA ASN A 111 15.87 -1.60 -6.91
C ASN A 111 16.07 -1.53 -5.40
N PHE A 112 15.20 -2.22 -4.62
CA PHE A 112 15.34 -2.32 -3.17
C PHE A 112 16.36 -3.42 -2.85
N LYS A 113 17.57 -3.02 -2.54
CA LYS A 113 18.71 -3.89 -2.21
C LYS A 113 19.64 -3.19 -1.24
N PRO A 114 20.53 -3.92 -0.58
CA PRO A 114 21.52 -3.29 0.29
C PRO A 114 22.43 -2.36 -0.49
N LEU A 115 22.57 -1.13 -0.02
CA LEU A 115 23.50 -0.10 -0.50
C LEU A 115 24.44 0.33 0.63
N PRO A 116 25.65 0.85 0.35
CA PRO A 116 26.52 1.39 1.38
C PRO A 116 25.81 2.52 2.13
N LYS A 117 25.69 2.38 3.46
CA LYS A 117 24.93 3.32 4.32
C LYS A 117 25.47 4.74 4.23
N GLU A 118 26.79 4.90 4.19
CA GLU A 118 27.45 6.19 4.05
C GLU A 118 27.03 6.92 2.77
N SER A 119 27.05 6.22 1.64
CA SER A 119 26.61 6.80 0.36
C SER A 119 25.14 7.23 0.39
N CYS A 120 24.29 6.45 1.07
CA CYS A 120 22.88 6.79 1.23
C CYS A 120 22.68 8.02 2.12
N THR A 121 23.41 8.12 3.24
CA THR A 121 23.34 9.29 4.12
C THR A 121 23.88 10.54 3.44
N ASP A 122 24.95 10.45 2.67
CA ASP A 122 25.49 11.58 1.91
C ASP A 122 24.50 12.06 0.84
N TYR A 123 23.85 11.13 0.12
CA TYR A 123 22.81 11.46 -0.84
C TYR A 123 21.64 12.20 -0.17
N LEU A 124 21.11 11.68 0.95
CA LEU A 124 20.02 12.32 1.67
C LEU A 124 20.41 13.68 2.25
N LYS A 125 21.65 13.83 2.73
CA LYS A 125 22.18 15.12 3.21
C LYS A 125 22.23 16.15 2.08
N GLN A 126 22.70 15.78 0.90
CA GLN A 126 22.81 16.69 -0.24
C GLN A 126 21.44 17.10 -0.78
N LYS A 127 20.54 16.13 -1.02
CA LYS A 127 19.28 16.36 -1.70
C LYS A 127 18.16 16.81 -0.75
N TYR A 128 18.06 16.21 0.44
CA TYR A 128 16.95 16.41 1.38
C TYR A 128 17.35 17.16 2.66
N LYS A 129 18.63 17.50 2.84
CA LYS A 129 19.17 18.15 4.05
C LYS A 129 19.00 17.30 5.32
N ILE A 130 19.00 15.98 5.16
CA ILE A 130 18.88 15.00 6.26
C ILE A 130 20.30 14.53 6.59
N ASP A 131 20.80 14.94 7.77
CA ASP A 131 22.16 14.63 8.26
C ASP A 131 22.15 14.07 9.70
N PHE A 132 21.02 13.50 10.11
CA PHE A 132 20.79 12.94 11.43
C PHE A 132 20.26 11.50 11.33
N PRO A 133 20.45 10.66 12.36
CA PRO A 133 19.87 9.33 12.42
C PRO A 133 18.35 9.39 12.53
N PHE A 134 17.65 8.46 11.87
CA PHE A 134 16.19 8.51 11.84
C PHE A 134 15.50 7.14 11.85
N VAL A 135 14.27 7.18 12.35
CA VAL A 135 13.24 6.16 12.17
C VAL A 135 12.42 6.56 10.94
N LEU A 136 12.09 5.61 10.09
CA LEU A 136 11.42 5.85 8.81
C LEU A 136 9.99 5.30 8.82
N TYR A 137 9.07 6.07 8.26
CA TYR A 137 7.76 5.63 7.79
C TYR A 137 7.57 6.03 6.33
N VAL A 138 7.01 5.12 5.52
CA VAL A 138 6.67 5.36 4.10
C VAL A 138 5.24 4.91 3.87
N GLY A 139 4.38 5.82 3.36
CA GLY A 139 3.00 5.46 3.01
C GLY A 139 2.01 6.62 3.05
N GLY A 140 0.74 6.29 2.83
CA GLY A 140 -0.36 7.23 2.98
C GLY A 140 -0.73 7.50 4.44
N PHE A 141 -1.68 8.43 4.65
CA PHE A 141 -2.06 8.90 5.99
C PHE A 141 -3.51 8.58 6.38
N SER A 142 -4.14 7.62 5.68
CA SER A 142 -5.46 7.14 6.10
C SER A 142 -5.41 6.55 7.52
N LYS A 143 -6.53 6.59 8.24
CA LYS A 143 -6.62 6.04 9.61
C LYS A 143 -6.08 4.62 9.72
N ARG A 144 -6.30 3.81 8.69
CA ARG A 144 -5.79 2.44 8.58
C ARG A 144 -4.26 2.34 8.73
N LYS A 145 -3.52 3.33 8.21
CA LYS A 145 -2.05 3.38 8.27
C LYS A 145 -1.50 3.73 9.66
N ASN A 146 -2.35 4.20 10.57
CA ASN A 146 -2.08 4.39 12.00
C ASN A 146 -0.88 5.29 12.33
N VAL A 147 -0.59 6.27 11.46
CA VAL A 147 0.57 7.17 11.61
C VAL A 147 0.45 8.06 12.85
N LYS A 148 -0.77 8.38 13.28
CA LYS A 148 -1.01 9.13 14.52
C LYS A 148 -0.39 8.41 15.72
N GLU A 149 -0.64 7.11 15.87
CA GLU A 149 -0.09 6.33 16.98
C GLU A 149 1.44 6.17 16.90
N LEU A 150 2.01 6.12 15.68
CA LEU A 150 3.45 6.18 15.49
C LEU A 150 4.04 7.49 16.07
N ILE A 151 3.43 8.62 15.77
CA ILE A 151 3.88 9.94 16.27
C ILE A 151 3.77 10.00 17.80
N LEU A 152 2.66 9.54 18.37
CA LEU A 152 2.45 9.51 19.82
C LEU A 152 3.49 8.61 20.52
N SER A 153 3.69 7.39 20.01
CA SER A 153 4.69 6.46 20.55
C SER A 153 6.12 7.01 20.41
N PHE A 154 6.43 7.64 19.27
CA PHE A 154 7.73 8.28 19.08
C PHE A 154 7.97 9.42 20.08
N LYS A 155 6.96 10.24 20.36
CA LYS A 155 7.05 11.27 21.40
C LYS A 155 7.46 10.68 22.74
N GLU A 156 6.78 9.61 23.18
CA GLU A 156 7.04 8.99 24.48
C GLU A 156 8.47 8.47 24.62
N ILE A 157 9.00 7.82 23.57
CA ILE A 157 10.31 7.19 23.62
C ILE A 157 11.46 8.14 23.25
N SER A 158 11.20 9.24 22.53
CA SER A 158 12.26 10.07 21.91
C SER A 158 13.26 10.63 22.91
N SER A 159 12.84 10.94 24.14
CA SER A 159 13.70 11.44 25.19
C SER A 159 14.55 10.37 25.87
N SER A 160 14.18 9.09 25.75
CA SER A 160 14.87 7.95 26.37
C SER A 160 15.86 7.25 25.44
N LEU A 161 15.89 7.63 24.15
CA LEU A 161 16.80 7.06 23.17
C LEU A 161 18.25 7.46 23.45
N LYS A 162 19.18 6.51 23.39
CA LYS A 162 20.62 6.74 23.61
C LYS A 162 21.25 7.72 22.62
N LYS A 163 20.65 7.86 21.42
CA LYS A 163 21.03 8.82 20.39
C LYS A 163 19.80 9.63 20.03
N GLU A 164 19.99 10.87 19.62
CA GLU A 164 18.91 11.73 19.13
C GLU A 164 18.45 11.28 17.75
N TYR A 165 17.50 10.35 17.73
CA TYR A 165 16.82 9.97 16.51
C TYR A 165 15.67 10.94 16.18
N LYS A 166 15.45 11.17 14.89
CA LYS A 166 14.26 11.87 14.40
C LYS A 166 13.34 10.90 13.68
N LEU A 167 12.05 11.22 13.57
CA LEU A 167 11.09 10.47 12.80
C LEU A 167 10.92 11.11 11.44
N ILE A 168 11.19 10.38 10.37
CA ILE A 168 10.94 10.82 8.99
C ILE A 168 9.69 10.11 8.46
N ILE A 169 8.74 10.91 7.98
CA ILE A 169 7.47 10.47 7.44
C ILE A 169 7.39 10.86 5.97
N LEU A 170 7.46 9.86 5.08
CA LEU A 170 7.32 10.02 3.65
C LEU A 170 5.87 9.75 3.25
N GLY A 171 5.26 10.70 2.52
CA GLY A 171 3.91 10.56 2.00
C GLY A 171 3.34 11.89 1.55
N SER A 172 2.33 11.86 0.69
CA SER A 172 1.70 13.06 0.15
C SER A 172 0.96 13.84 1.24
N LEU A 173 1.37 15.09 1.47
CA LEU A 173 0.79 16.00 2.46
C LEU A 173 -0.54 16.57 1.96
N ARG A 174 -1.57 15.74 1.93
CA ARG A 174 -2.97 16.16 1.77
C ARG A 174 -3.56 16.44 3.16
N ASP A 175 -4.86 16.64 3.25
CA ASP A 175 -5.58 17.07 4.46
C ASP A 175 -5.18 16.28 5.73
N GLU A 176 -5.05 14.96 5.63
CA GLU A 176 -4.64 14.13 6.78
C GLU A 176 -3.16 14.36 7.17
N GLY A 177 -2.29 14.61 6.20
CA GLY A 177 -0.89 14.96 6.48
C GLY A 177 -0.77 16.29 7.22
N GLN A 178 -1.56 17.29 6.87
CA GLN A 178 -1.59 18.59 7.56
C GLN A 178 -2.07 18.45 9.01
N LYS A 179 -3.07 17.60 9.26
CA LYS A 179 -3.53 17.30 10.63
C LYS A 179 -2.44 16.64 11.47
N LEU A 180 -1.67 15.72 10.89
CA LEU A 180 -0.54 15.08 11.56
C LEU A 180 0.59 16.07 11.85
N GLN A 181 0.89 17.01 10.95
CA GLN A 181 1.84 18.10 11.20
C GLN A 181 1.36 19.02 12.33
N GLN A 182 0.07 19.35 12.36
CA GLN A 182 -0.49 20.15 13.45
C GLN A 182 -0.39 19.40 14.78
N LEU A 183 -0.69 18.09 14.79
CA LEU A 183 -0.49 17.26 15.98
C LEU A 183 0.94 17.32 16.51
N CYS A 184 1.97 17.28 15.64
CA CYS A 184 3.36 17.39 16.07
C CYS A 184 3.65 18.73 16.76
N LYS A 185 3.09 19.83 16.26
CA LYS A 185 3.19 21.15 16.89
C LYS A 185 2.50 21.19 18.26
N ASP A 186 1.27 20.68 18.34
CA ASP A 186 0.50 20.62 19.59
C ASP A 186 1.19 19.75 20.65
N LEU A 187 1.98 18.78 20.22
CA LEU A 187 2.78 17.89 21.06
C LEU A 187 4.19 18.44 21.38
N PHE A 188 4.58 19.57 20.78
CA PHE A 188 5.93 20.17 20.92
C PHE A 188 7.06 19.22 20.48
N ILE A 189 6.88 18.50 19.35
CA ILE A 189 7.86 17.58 18.75
C ILE A 189 8.08 17.83 17.25
N ASP A 190 7.65 18.97 16.74
CA ASP A 190 7.78 19.34 15.34
C ASP A 190 9.24 19.55 14.89
N ASP A 191 10.16 19.74 15.83
CA ASP A 191 11.61 19.71 15.64
C ASP A 191 12.20 18.29 15.50
N LYS A 192 11.44 17.27 15.90
CA LYS A 192 11.83 15.84 15.88
C LYS A 192 11.12 14.99 14.83
N VAL A 193 10.04 15.49 14.23
CA VAL A 193 9.25 14.78 13.24
C VAL A 193 9.25 15.52 11.91
N PHE A 194 9.82 14.91 10.88
CA PHE A 194 10.01 15.51 9.57
C PHE A 194 9.10 14.87 8.54
N PHE A 195 8.27 15.68 7.91
CA PHE A 195 7.45 15.27 6.77
C PHE A 195 8.14 15.74 5.48
N THR A 196 8.58 14.81 4.66
CA THR A 196 9.25 15.15 3.40
C THR A 196 8.28 15.50 2.27
N GLY A 197 6.99 15.13 2.42
CA GLY A 197 6.05 15.13 1.31
C GLY A 197 6.27 13.94 0.37
N PHE A 198 5.91 14.11 -0.90
CA PHE A 198 6.15 13.09 -1.93
C PHE A 198 7.66 12.97 -2.22
N VAL A 199 8.13 11.75 -2.27
CA VAL A 199 9.49 11.38 -2.66
C VAL A 199 9.41 10.48 -3.88
N PRO A 200 10.21 10.71 -4.95
CA PRO A 200 10.27 9.84 -6.11
C PRO A 200 10.67 8.40 -5.76
N ASP A 201 10.13 7.42 -6.48
CA ASP A 201 10.36 6.01 -6.22
C ASP A 201 11.84 5.60 -6.32
N GLU A 202 12.60 6.27 -7.18
CA GLU A 202 14.05 6.08 -7.33
C GLU A 202 14.85 6.50 -6.09
N ASP A 203 14.30 7.35 -5.24
CA ASP A 203 14.96 7.81 -4.01
C ASP A 203 14.64 6.94 -2.79
N LEU A 204 13.53 6.19 -2.80
CA LEU A 204 13.10 5.37 -1.67
C LEU A 204 14.19 4.37 -1.19
N PRO A 205 14.97 3.71 -2.06
CA PRO A 205 16.04 2.83 -1.63
C PRO A 205 17.08 3.52 -0.73
N PHE A 206 17.38 4.81 -0.97
CA PHE A 206 18.31 5.56 -0.14
C PHE A 206 17.76 5.82 1.25
N PHE A 207 16.46 6.14 1.36
CA PHE A 207 15.81 6.31 2.66
C PHE A 207 15.79 5.01 3.46
N TYR A 208 15.40 3.90 2.84
CA TYR A 208 15.42 2.60 3.53
C TYR A 208 16.83 2.26 4.00
N ASN A 209 17.85 2.31 3.14
CA ASN A 209 19.22 1.93 3.51
C ASN A 209 19.85 2.86 4.56
N ALA A 210 19.50 4.15 4.60
CA ALA A 210 20.02 5.10 5.59
C ALA A 210 19.30 4.99 6.94
N ALA A 211 18.04 4.54 6.96
CA ALA A 211 17.22 4.44 8.17
C ALA A 211 17.88 3.53 9.22
N GLY A 212 17.70 3.90 10.48
CA GLY A 212 18.05 3.03 11.62
C GLY A 212 16.99 1.97 11.88
N LEU A 213 15.73 2.31 11.57
CA LEU A 213 14.56 1.47 11.78
C LEU A 213 13.45 1.92 10.83
N TYR A 214 12.74 0.97 10.25
CA TYR A 214 11.49 1.20 9.53
C TYR A 214 10.31 0.79 10.41
N VAL A 215 9.29 1.64 10.52
CA VAL A 215 8.08 1.35 11.29
C VAL A 215 6.86 1.39 10.40
N TYR A 216 6.05 0.32 10.41
CA TYR A 216 4.85 0.18 9.59
C TYR A 216 3.67 -0.27 10.47
N PRO A 217 2.97 0.67 11.13
CA PRO A 217 2.00 0.37 12.18
C PRO A 217 0.57 0.14 11.64
N SER A 218 0.43 -0.26 10.38
CA SER A 218 -0.87 -0.43 9.72
C SER A 218 -1.77 -1.40 10.47
N LEU A 219 -3.06 -1.05 10.56
CA LEU A 219 -4.09 -1.87 11.20
C LEU A 219 -4.63 -2.96 10.26
N TYR A 220 -4.49 -2.77 8.95
CA TYR A 220 -4.89 -3.74 7.94
C TYR A 220 -4.16 -3.49 6.61
N GLU A 221 -3.70 -4.56 5.96
CA GLU A 221 -3.11 -4.54 4.62
C GLU A 221 -3.54 -5.78 3.82
N GLY A 222 -3.61 -5.63 2.49
CA GLY A 222 -3.77 -6.77 1.60
C GLY A 222 -2.49 -7.58 1.45
N PHE A 223 -1.30 -6.92 1.62
CA PHE A 223 0.00 -7.58 1.55
C PHE A 223 1.07 -6.94 2.45
N GLY A 224 1.41 -5.66 2.25
CA GLY A 224 2.46 -4.98 3.03
C GLY A 224 3.79 -4.83 2.28
N LEU A 225 3.75 -4.53 0.99
CA LEU A 225 4.93 -4.39 0.14
C LEU A 225 6.05 -3.49 0.72
N PRO A 226 5.77 -2.32 1.38
CA PRO A 226 6.81 -1.49 1.98
C PRO A 226 7.64 -2.19 3.06
N ILE A 227 7.10 -3.20 3.72
CA ILE A 227 7.84 -4.04 4.68
C ILE A 227 8.94 -4.82 3.95
N LEU A 228 8.59 -5.46 2.83
CA LEU A 228 9.54 -6.21 2.02
C LEU A 228 10.60 -5.31 1.38
N GLU A 229 10.24 -4.10 1.01
CA GLU A 229 11.18 -3.09 0.50
C GLU A 229 12.23 -2.76 1.56
N ALA A 230 11.82 -2.48 2.81
CA ALA A 230 12.71 -2.23 3.93
C ALA A 230 13.59 -3.45 4.23
N MET A 231 13.01 -4.65 4.30
CA MET A 231 13.75 -5.90 4.54
C MET A 231 14.75 -6.21 3.42
N SER A 232 14.39 -5.95 2.17
CA SER A 232 15.29 -6.10 1.01
C SER A 232 16.50 -5.16 1.08
N CYS A 233 16.33 -3.98 1.71
CA CYS A 233 17.42 -3.05 2.01
C CYS A 233 18.19 -3.41 3.30
N LYS A 234 17.86 -4.53 3.97
CA LYS A 234 18.40 -4.95 5.29
C LYS A 234 18.11 -3.94 6.42
N THR A 235 17.07 -3.14 6.29
CA THR A 235 16.63 -2.21 7.33
C THR A 235 15.80 -2.99 8.36
N PRO A 236 16.10 -2.88 9.66
CA PRO A 236 15.25 -3.46 10.71
C PRO A 236 13.82 -2.93 10.61
N VAL A 237 12.82 -3.80 10.85
CA VAL A 237 11.41 -3.45 10.73
C VAL A 237 10.67 -3.72 12.04
N ILE A 238 9.85 -2.76 12.46
CA ILE A 238 8.77 -2.96 13.44
C ILE A 238 7.44 -2.79 12.72
N THR A 239 6.57 -3.77 12.86
CA THR A 239 5.24 -3.77 12.25
C THR A 239 4.20 -4.44 13.15
N THR A 240 2.94 -4.40 12.75
CA THR A 240 1.82 -5.02 13.46
C THR A 240 1.72 -6.51 13.11
N ASN A 241 1.07 -7.28 13.97
CA ASN A 241 0.77 -8.70 13.75
C ASN A 241 -0.71 -8.86 13.35
N CYS A 242 -1.12 -8.25 12.25
CA CYS A 242 -2.51 -8.28 11.79
C CYS A 242 -2.58 -8.44 10.26
N SER A 243 -3.76 -8.88 9.79
CA SER A 243 -4.05 -9.13 8.37
C SER A 243 -2.96 -9.98 7.68
N SER A 244 -2.54 -9.62 6.47
CA SER A 244 -1.50 -10.33 5.70
C SER A 244 -0.06 -10.07 6.16
N ILE A 245 0.16 -9.15 7.10
CA ILE A 245 1.53 -8.74 7.51
C ILE A 245 2.37 -9.90 8.05
N PRO A 246 1.85 -10.87 8.83
CA PRO A 246 2.62 -12.01 9.30
C PRO A 246 3.06 -13.00 8.22
N GLU A 247 2.43 -13.00 7.04
CA GLU A 247 2.77 -13.91 5.93
C GLU A 247 4.12 -13.57 5.30
#